data_57ac0ad567448f7f2d482cee8dda30d4
#
_entry.id   57ac0ad567448f7f2d482cee8dda30d4
#
_cell.length_a   1.000
_cell.length_b   1.000
_cell.length_c   1.000
_cell.angle_alpha   90.00
_cell.angle_beta   90.00
_cell.angle_gamma   90.00
#
_symmetry.space_group_name_H-M   'P 1'
#
loop_
_entity.id
_entity.type
_entity.pdbx_description
1 polymer ?
#
loop_
_entity_poly.entity_id
_entity_poly.type
_entity_poly.pdbx_seq_one_letter_code
_entity_poly.pdbx_strand_id
1 'polypeptide(L)'
;MFQQYINGRLVDGRGKVMEVYDPSTGEVVDRVGCANAEQAVESLNAAAAAYKTWSKTPVNERYNWLMKFKDACAAQRDKLIDLVSLESGRPYPAACGDVDWLLTSLSYYAEEAKWVDGEVLPTQFVGGKENYHIVTRKPIGVTVGHLAWNYPLGNA
;
A
#
# COMPACT_ATOMS: atom_id res chain seq x y z
N MET A 1 10.76 -12.70 15.14
CA MET A 1 11.04 -12.73 13.67
C MET A 1 9.78 -12.38 12.93
N PHE A 2 9.84 -11.39 12.05
CA PHE A 2 8.70 -10.96 11.25
C PHE A 2 8.38 -11.95 10.14
N GLN A 3 7.08 -12.12 9.88
CA GLN A 3 6.54 -13.05 8.89
C GLN A 3 6.07 -12.30 7.64
N GLN A 4 5.89 -13.03 6.55
CA GLN A 4 5.25 -12.54 5.32
C GLN A 4 3.73 -12.58 5.48
N TYR A 5 3.02 -11.63 4.88
CA TYR A 5 1.56 -11.65 4.83
C TYR A 5 1.13 -12.04 3.41
N ILE A 6 0.65 -13.27 3.24
CA ILE A 6 0.26 -13.81 1.94
C ILE A 6 -1.14 -14.41 2.06
N ASN A 7 -2.03 -14.02 1.17
CA ASN A 7 -3.40 -14.53 1.09
C ASN A 7 -4.17 -14.47 2.42
N GLY A 8 -4.07 -13.34 3.12
CA GLY A 8 -4.78 -13.13 4.38
C GLY A 8 -4.17 -13.84 5.59
N ARG A 9 -2.96 -14.38 5.49
CA ARG A 9 -2.30 -15.13 6.56
C ARG A 9 -0.86 -14.69 6.75
N LEU A 10 -0.41 -14.72 8.00
CA LEU A 10 1.01 -14.62 8.31
C LEU A 10 1.67 -15.99 8.05
N VAL A 11 2.75 -15.99 7.28
CA VAL A 11 3.52 -17.19 6.92
C VAL A 11 5.02 -16.92 7.08
N ASP A 12 5.77 -17.93 7.45
CA ASP A 12 7.22 -17.81 7.56
C ASP A 12 7.83 -17.64 6.16
N GLY A 13 8.82 -16.74 6.07
CA GLY A 13 9.60 -16.59 4.84
C GLY A 13 10.45 -17.83 4.59
N ARG A 14 10.44 -18.33 3.34
CA ARG A 14 11.19 -19.51 2.91
C ARG A 14 12.53 -19.17 2.26
N GLY A 15 12.87 -17.87 2.19
CA GLY A 15 14.17 -17.39 1.73
C GLY A 15 15.17 -17.22 2.86
N LYS A 16 16.19 -16.38 2.64
CA LYS A 16 17.18 -16.07 3.66
C LYS A 16 16.54 -15.29 4.83
N VAL A 17 17.11 -15.46 6.02
CA VAL A 17 16.79 -14.58 7.14
C VAL A 17 17.69 -13.35 7.07
N MET A 18 17.09 -12.17 7.20
CA MET A 18 17.80 -10.89 7.32
C MET A 18 17.69 -10.37 8.73
N GLU A 19 18.78 -9.83 9.25
CA GLU A 19 18.79 -9.12 10.52
C GLU A 19 18.39 -7.67 10.31
N VAL A 20 17.59 -7.15 11.23
CA VAL A 20 17.21 -5.74 11.30
C VAL A 20 18.03 -5.12 12.42
N TYR A 21 18.74 -4.06 12.12
CA TYR A 21 19.63 -3.39 13.07
C TYR A 21 19.05 -2.05 13.50
N ASP A 22 19.30 -1.66 14.73
CA ASP A 22 19.22 -0.27 15.13
C ASP A 22 20.46 0.46 14.58
N PRO A 23 20.29 1.42 13.67
CA PRO A 23 21.44 2.14 13.09
C PRO A 23 22.20 3.00 14.11
N SER A 24 21.59 3.33 15.24
CA SER A 24 22.18 4.16 16.30
C SER A 24 23.17 3.38 17.16
N THR A 25 22.89 2.09 17.38
CA THR A 25 23.70 1.23 18.24
C THR A 25 24.46 0.16 17.47
N GLY A 26 23.98 -0.22 16.28
CA GLY A 26 24.46 -1.36 15.52
C GLY A 26 23.98 -2.71 16.06
N GLU A 27 23.11 -2.72 17.05
CA GLU A 27 22.56 -3.95 17.62
C GLU A 27 21.44 -4.53 16.75
N VAL A 28 21.32 -5.86 16.74
CA VAL A 28 20.22 -6.55 16.07
C VAL A 28 18.95 -6.41 16.91
N VAL A 29 17.95 -5.74 16.38
CA VAL A 29 16.66 -5.53 17.06
C VAL A 29 15.62 -6.59 16.70
N ASP A 30 15.69 -7.15 15.50
CA ASP A 30 14.83 -8.28 15.08
C ASP A 30 15.39 -8.98 13.82
N ARG A 31 14.64 -9.96 13.34
CA ARG A 31 14.94 -10.71 12.10
C ARG A 31 13.71 -10.83 11.23
N VAL A 32 13.91 -10.81 9.91
CA VAL A 32 12.87 -10.98 8.90
C VAL A 32 13.17 -12.23 8.08
N GLY A 33 12.23 -13.16 8.04
CA GLY A 33 12.27 -14.24 7.07
C GLY A 33 11.87 -13.70 5.69
N CYS A 34 12.83 -13.62 4.75
CA CYS A 34 12.53 -13.17 3.40
C CYS A 34 11.66 -14.19 2.66
N ALA A 35 10.82 -13.72 1.77
CA ALA A 35 10.15 -14.59 0.82
C ALA A 35 11.16 -15.14 -0.20
N ASN A 36 10.95 -16.39 -0.67
CA ASN A 36 11.61 -16.92 -1.84
C ASN A 36 10.80 -16.65 -3.12
N ALA A 37 11.31 -17.07 -4.26
CA ALA A 37 10.65 -16.84 -5.55
C ALA A 37 9.27 -17.50 -5.64
N GLU A 38 9.11 -18.69 -5.07
CA GLU A 38 7.81 -19.38 -5.05
C GLU A 38 6.78 -18.61 -4.24
N GLN A 39 7.16 -18.10 -3.06
CA GLN A 39 6.27 -17.26 -2.24
C GLN A 39 5.90 -15.93 -2.92
N ALA A 40 6.81 -15.35 -3.69
CA ALA A 40 6.49 -14.18 -4.50
C ALA A 40 5.43 -14.52 -5.55
N VAL A 41 5.55 -15.66 -6.23
CA VAL A 41 4.53 -16.14 -7.19
C VAL A 41 3.20 -16.48 -6.47
N GLU A 42 3.24 -17.12 -5.30
CA GLU A 42 2.06 -17.37 -4.47
C GLU A 42 1.32 -16.07 -4.13
N SER A 43 2.06 -15.02 -3.75
CA SER A 43 1.52 -13.70 -3.45
C SER A 43 0.82 -13.07 -4.67
N LEU A 44 1.48 -13.11 -5.84
CA LEU A 44 0.89 -12.61 -7.09
C LEU A 44 -0.37 -13.38 -7.49
N ASN A 45 -0.36 -14.70 -7.35
CA ASN A 45 -1.54 -15.53 -7.65
C ASN A 45 -2.69 -15.23 -6.68
N ALA A 46 -2.40 -15.01 -5.39
CA ALA A 46 -3.40 -14.63 -4.41
C ALA A 46 -4.01 -13.25 -4.73
N ALA A 47 -3.18 -12.28 -5.11
CA ALA A 47 -3.63 -10.96 -5.54
C ALA A 47 -4.46 -11.04 -6.83
N ALA A 48 -4.07 -11.86 -7.80
CA ALA A 48 -4.82 -12.07 -9.04
C ALA A 48 -6.18 -12.73 -8.78
N ALA A 49 -6.26 -13.65 -7.83
CA ALA A 49 -7.53 -14.24 -7.41
C ALA A 49 -8.44 -13.21 -6.73
N ALA A 50 -7.90 -12.41 -5.81
CA ALA A 50 -8.62 -11.35 -5.12
C ALA A 50 -9.08 -10.23 -6.08
N TYR A 51 -8.31 -9.93 -7.12
CA TYR A 51 -8.66 -8.93 -8.12
C TYR A 51 -10.02 -9.18 -8.77
N LYS A 52 -10.42 -10.45 -8.97
CA LYS A 52 -11.69 -10.81 -9.61
C LYS A 52 -12.93 -10.25 -8.89
N THR A 53 -12.83 -10.11 -7.58
CA THR A 53 -13.89 -9.52 -6.74
C THR A 53 -13.60 -8.08 -6.39
N TRP A 54 -12.36 -7.78 -5.95
CA TRP A 54 -11.95 -6.44 -5.53
C TRP A 54 -12.12 -5.39 -6.62
N SER A 55 -11.83 -5.72 -7.88
CA SER A 55 -12.01 -4.81 -9.02
C SER A 55 -13.47 -4.37 -9.26
N LYS A 56 -14.43 -5.10 -8.69
CA LYS A 56 -15.87 -4.82 -8.77
C LYS A 56 -16.43 -4.20 -7.48
N THR A 57 -15.60 -4.04 -6.46
CA THR A 57 -16.01 -3.46 -5.19
C THR A 57 -16.43 -2.01 -5.39
N PRO A 58 -17.62 -1.62 -4.94
CA PRO A 58 -18.09 -0.24 -5.03
C PRO A 58 -17.11 0.74 -4.36
N VAL A 59 -17.05 1.96 -4.87
CA VAL A 59 -16.12 2.97 -4.38
C VAL A 59 -16.32 3.27 -2.89
N ASN A 60 -17.58 3.32 -2.42
CA ASN A 60 -17.87 3.56 -1.00
C ASN A 60 -17.34 2.46 -0.08
N GLU A 61 -17.37 1.20 -0.53
CA GLU A 61 -16.79 0.10 0.23
C GLU A 61 -15.26 0.19 0.28
N ARG A 62 -14.62 0.54 -0.84
CA ARG A 62 -13.16 0.77 -0.88
C ARG A 62 -12.75 1.92 0.04
N TYR A 63 -13.50 3.02 0.00
CA TYR A 63 -13.34 4.13 0.96
C TYR A 63 -13.41 3.64 2.40
N ASN A 64 -14.45 2.89 2.75
CA ASN A 64 -14.64 2.38 4.10
C ASN A 64 -13.50 1.47 4.55
N TRP A 65 -12.93 0.66 3.63
CA TRP A 65 -11.77 -0.17 3.94
C TRP A 65 -10.51 0.65 4.22
N LEU A 66 -10.26 1.69 3.42
CA LEU A 66 -9.14 2.62 3.65
C LEU A 66 -9.28 3.34 5.00
N MET A 67 -10.48 3.79 5.34
CA MET A 67 -10.74 4.44 6.64
C MET A 67 -10.57 3.48 7.81
N LYS A 68 -11.04 2.24 7.71
CA LYS A 68 -10.78 1.21 8.72
C LYS A 68 -9.29 0.92 8.90
N PHE A 69 -8.54 0.87 7.80
CA PHE A 69 -7.09 0.70 7.86
C PHE A 69 -6.41 1.88 8.55
N LYS A 70 -6.80 3.11 8.19
CA LYS A 70 -6.34 4.32 8.89
C LYS A 70 -6.60 4.26 10.39
N ASP A 71 -7.84 3.91 10.80
CA ASP A 71 -8.20 3.84 12.21
C ASP A 71 -7.38 2.79 12.95
N ALA A 72 -7.12 1.65 12.33
CA ALA A 72 -6.25 0.61 12.88
C ALA A 72 -4.79 1.11 13.05
N CYS A 73 -4.26 1.86 12.08
CA CYS A 73 -2.95 2.50 12.19
C CYS A 73 -2.93 3.56 13.29
N ALA A 74 -3.95 4.41 13.35
CA ALA A 74 -4.08 5.44 14.38
C ALA A 74 -4.12 4.86 15.79
N ALA A 75 -4.81 3.75 15.99
CA ALA A 75 -4.86 3.04 17.26
C ALA A 75 -3.50 2.48 17.72
N GLN A 76 -2.54 2.35 16.80
CA GLN A 76 -1.18 1.86 17.08
C GLN A 76 -0.11 2.92 16.82
N ARG A 77 -0.51 4.19 16.77
CA ARG A 77 0.35 5.30 16.37
C ARG A 77 1.69 5.31 17.12
N ASP A 78 1.67 5.26 18.43
CA ASP A 78 2.90 5.35 19.24
C ASP A 78 3.83 4.17 18.98
N LYS A 79 3.29 2.96 18.89
CA LYS A 79 4.05 1.76 18.53
C LYS A 79 4.68 1.86 17.14
N LEU A 80 3.98 2.41 16.17
CA LEU A 80 4.51 2.63 14.82
C LEU A 80 5.62 3.66 14.82
N ILE A 81 5.51 4.74 15.61
CA ILE A 81 6.56 5.75 15.79
C ILE A 81 7.82 5.13 16.36
N ASP A 82 7.67 4.33 17.44
CA ASP A 82 8.80 3.66 18.09
C ASP A 82 9.52 2.73 17.11
N LEU A 83 8.78 1.95 16.33
CA LEU A 83 9.35 1.05 15.31
C LEU A 83 10.08 1.83 14.21
N VAL A 84 9.49 2.90 13.69
CA VAL A 84 10.14 3.73 12.65
C VAL A 84 11.43 4.35 13.21
N SER A 85 11.40 4.87 14.44
CA SER A 85 12.58 5.44 15.06
C SER A 85 13.68 4.39 15.25
N LEU A 86 13.31 3.22 15.74
CA LEU A 86 14.22 2.12 16.04
C LEU A 86 14.89 1.55 14.78
N GLU A 87 14.09 1.24 13.74
CA GLU A 87 14.59 0.58 12.54
C GLU A 87 15.32 1.52 11.57
N SER A 88 14.95 2.81 11.56
CA SER A 88 15.54 3.80 10.65
C SER A 88 16.60 4.70 11.29
N GLY A 89 16.77 4.66 12.61
CA GLY A 89 17.61 5.59 13.35
C GLY A 89 17.13 7.04 13.31
N ARG A 90 15.88 7.28 12.97
CA ARG A 90 15.30 8.63 12.89
C ARG A 90 15.12 9.24 14.27
N PRO A 91 15.36 10.55 14.41
CA PRO A 91 14.89 11.29 15.59
C PRO A 91 13.37 11.14 15.76
N TYR A 92 12.93 10.96 16.99
CA TYR A 92 11.52 10.70 17.31
C TYR A 92 10.53 11.69 16.65
N PRO A 93 10.78 13.02 16.60
CA PRO A 93 9.89 13.96 15.92
C PRO A 93 9.75 13.68 14.41
N ALA A 94 10.80 13.18 13.75
CA ALA A 94 10.75 12.83 12.33
C ALA A 94 10.01 11.51 12.10
N ALA A 95 10.09 10.56 13.03
CA ALA A 95 9.29 9.34 13.04
C ALA A 95 7.80 9.65 13.23
N CYS A 96 7.46 10.60 14.13
CA CYS A 96 6.09 11.12 14.24
C CYS A 96 5.57 11.63 12.89
N GLY A 97 6.38 12.41 12.18
CA GLY A 97 6.01 12.96 10.88
C GLY A 97 5.72 11.91 9.82
N ASP A 98 6.43 10.78 9.81
CA ASP A 98 6.19 9.68 8.88
C ASP A 98 4.83 8.99 9.15
N VAL A 99 4.53 8.73 10.42
CA VAL A 99 3.24 8.13 10.82
C VAL A 99 2.08 9.10 10.57
N ASP A 100 2.23 10.37 10.90
CA ASP A 100 1.18 11.37 10.67
C ASP A 100 0.94 11.59 9.16
N TRP A 101 1.98 11.48 8.34
CA TRP A 101 1.84 11.49 6.89
C TRP A 101 1.06 10.28 6.37
N LEU A 102 1.33 9.06 6.86
CA LEU A 102 0.53 7.88 6.54
C LEU A 102 -0.95 8.11 6.81
N LEU A 103 -1.30 8.59 8.04
CA LEU A 103 -2.69 8.80 8.43
C LEU A 103 -3.38 9.88 7.59
N THR A 104 -2.65 10.94 7.26
CA THR A 104 -3.14 12.03 6.40
C THR A 104 -3.35 11.54 4.97
N SER A 105 -2.37 10.83 4.42
CA SER A 105 -2.41 10.28 3.06
C SER A 105 -3.55 9.30 2.87
N LEU A 106 -3.77 8.39 3.83
CA LEU A 106 -4.91 7.46 3.80
C LEU A 106 -6.25 8.19 3.73
N SER A 107 -6.41 9.28 4.48
CA SER A 107 -7.62 10.10 4.42
C SER A 107 -7.77 10.78 3.06
N TYR A 108 -6.69 11.38 2.58
CA TYR A 108 -6.67 12.10 1.30
C TYR A 108 -7.00 11.17 0.13
N TYR A 109 -6.29 10.05 0.01
CA TYR A 109 -6.52 9.11 -1.09
C TYR A 109 -7.84 8.35 -0.99
N ALA A 110 -8.38 8.16 0.22
CA ALA A 110 -9.73 7.63 0.38
C ALA A 110 -10.78 8.58 -0.19
N GLU A 111 -10.63 9.90 0.04
CA GLU A 111 -11.52 10.90 -0.57
C GLU A 111 -11.31 10.97 -2.09
N GLU A 112 -10.06 11.02 -2.58
CA GLU A 112 -9.75 11.03 -4.01
C GLU A 112 -10.35 9.83 -4.75
N ALA A 113 -10.39 8.66 -4.12
CA ALA A 113 -10.97 7.46 -4.71
C ALA A 113 -12.46 7.62 -5.09
N LYS A 114 -13.17 8.56 -4.50
CA LYS A 114 -14.58 8.86 -4.84
C LYS A 114 -14.72 9.66 -6.13
N TRP A 115 -13.67 10.33 -6.56
CA TRP A 115 -13.65 11.26 -7.69
C TRP A 115 -12.94 10.68 -8.93
N VAL A 116 -12.85 9.35 -8.99
CA VAL A 116 -12.31 8.66 -10.17
C VAL A 116 -13.37 8.63 -11.27
N ASP A 117 -13.54 9.77 -11.91
CA ASP A 117 -14.52 9.96 -12.97
C ASP A 117 -13.95 9.67 -14.36
N GLY A 118 -14.85 9.62 -15.34
CA GLY A 118 -14.52 9.70 -16.75
C GLY A 118 -14.70 11.11 -17.28
N GLU A 119 -14.55 11.27 -18.55
CA GLU A 119 -14.79 12.55 -19.22
C GLU A 119 -15.41 12.35 -20.61
N VAL A 120 -16.14 13.35 -21.07
CA VAL A 120 -16.61 13.44 -22.45
C VAL A 120 -15.78 14.50 -23.16
N LEU A 121 -14.98 14.07 -24.14
CA LEU A 121 -14.16 14.97 -24.93
C LEU A 121 -15.02 15.76 -25.92
N PRO A 122 -14.56 16.97 -26.34
CA PRO A 122 -15.26 17.74 -27.36
C PRO A 122 -15.51 16.91 -28.60
N THR A 123 -16.70 17.08 -29.18
CA THR A 123 -17.10 16.43 -30.40
C THR A 123 -16.15 16.78 -31.56
N GLN A 124 -15.73 15.75 -32.29
CA GLN A 124 -14.94 15.91 -33.51
C GLN A 124 -15.71 15.41 -34.67
N PHE A 125 -15.65 16.17 -35.78
CA PHE A 125 -16.24 15.73 -37.04
C PHE A 125 -15.20 14.97 -37.86
N VAL A 126 -15.43 13.69 -38.08
CA VAL A 126 -14.60 12.83 -38.92
C VAL A 126 -15.48 12.30 -40.06
N GLY A 127 -15.07 12.58 -41.30
CA GLY A 127 -15.84 12.13 -42.47
C GLY A 127 -17.26 12.70 -42.54
N GLY A 128 -17.49 13.91 -42.02
CA GLY A 128 -18.78 14.59 -42.02
C GLY A 128 -19.80 14.05 -40.99
N LYS A 129 -19.36 13.18 -40.06
CA LYS A 129 -20.19 12.65 -38.99
C LYS A 129 -19.70 13.16 -37.64
N GLU A 130 -20.65 13.44 -36.75
CA GLU A 130 -20.39 13.78 -35.35
C GLU A 130 -20.00 12.53 -34.59
N ASN A 131 -18.88 12.60 -33.86
CA ASN A 131 -18.40 11.52 -33.02
C ASN A 131 -18.32 11.97 -31.56
N TYR A 132 -18.78 11.13 -30.63
CA TYR A 132 -18.67 11.32 -29.19
C TYR A 132 -17.54 10.46 -28.64
N HIS A 133 -16.62 11.10 -27.94
CA HIS A 133 -15.51 10.42 -27.30
C HIS A 133 -15.74 10.41 -25.79
N ILE A 134 -15.95 9.21 -25.24
CA ILE A 134 -16.19 9.01 -23.82
C ILE A 134 -15.00 8.25 -23.25
N VAL A 135 -14.29 8.89 -22.30
CA VAL A 135 -13.20 8.28 -21.55
C VAL A 135 -13.76 7.64 -20.30
N THR A 136 -13.46 6.37 -20.08
CA THR A 136 -13.84 5.65 -18.87
C THR A 136 -12.59 5.07 -18.21
N ARG A 137 -12.59 5.03 -16.88
CA ARG A 137 -11.49 4.44 -16.11
C ARG A 137 -11.82 3.00 -15.71
N LYS A 138 -10.83 2.12 -15.81
CA LYS A 138 -10.96 0.72 -15.43
C LYS A 138 -9.78 0.30 -14.55
N PRO A 139 -9.98 -0.64 -13.62
CA PRO A 139 -8.87 -1.23 -12.86
C PRO A 139 -7.86 -1.88 -13.80
N ILE A 140 -6.56 -1.59 -13.61
CA ILE A 140 -5.48 -2.08 -14.48
C ILE A 140 -5.01 -3.50 -14.14
N GLY A 141 -5.35 -4.02 -12.96
CA GLY A 141 -4.94 -5.34 -12.50
C GLY A 141 -4.12 -5.29 -11.20
N VAL A 142 -3.36 -6.35 -10.98
CA VAL A 142 -2.41 -6.45 -9.87
C VAL A 142 -1.21 -5.55 -10.13
N THR A 143 -0.81 -4.80 -9.12
CA THR A 143 0.39 -3.95 -9.15
C THR A 143 1.40 -4.43 -8.12
N VAL A 144 2.67 -4.19 -8.38
CA VAL A 144 3.78 -4.45 -7.44
C VAL A 144 4.43 -3.10 -7.13
N GLY A 145 4.52 -2.79 -5.85
CA GLY A 145 5.22 -1.61 -5.35
C GLY A 145 6.52 -1.99 -4.66
N HIS A 146 7.62 -1.35 -5.03
CA HIS A 146 8.88 -1.43 -4.31
C HIS A 146 9.03 -0.16 -3.47
N LEU A 147 8.80 -0.30 -2.16
CA LEU A 147 8.80 0.84 -1.25
C LEU A 147 10.22 1.19 -0.83
N ALA A 148 10.53 2.48 -0.79
CA ALA A 148 11.81 2.96 -0.32
C ALA A 148 11.89 2.92 1.20
N TRP A 149 13.07 2.57 1.71
CA TRP A 149 13.35 2.41 3.15
C TRP A 149 13.28 3.72 3.94
N ASN A 150 13.44 4.85 3.24
CA ASN A 150 13.61 6.17 3.88
C ASN A 150 12.30 6.79 4.40
N TYR A 151 11.15 6.33 3.96
CA TYR A 151 9.82 6.66 4.50
C TYR A 151 8.96 5.39 4.49
N PRO A 152 9.22 4.45 5.41
CA PRO A 152 8.66 3.10 5.34
C PRO A 152 7.14 3.07 5.45
N LEU A 153 6.54 4.00 6.16
CA LEU A 153 5.10 4.12 6.32
C LEU A 153 4.49 5.14 5.35
N GLY A 154 5.17 6.26 5.13
CA GLY A 154 4.67 7.31 4.25
C GLY A 154 4.63 6.92 2.76
N ASN A 155 5.41 5.90 2.37
CA ASN A 155 5.42 5.37 1.00
C ASN A 155 4.51 4.14 0.84
N ALA A 156 3.96 3.58 1.91
CA ALA A 156 3.06 2.43 1.90
C ALA A 156 1.61 2.86 1.64
#